data_f55b8802d72ede4f068875bf7fb6029a
#
_entry.id   f55b8802d72ede4f068875bf7fb6029a
#
_cell.length_a   1.000
_cell.length_b   1.000
_cell.length_c   1.000
_cell.angle_alpha   90.00
_cell.angle_beta   90.00
_cell.angle_gamma   90.00
#
_symmetry.space_group_name_H-M   'P 1'
#
loop_
_entity.id
_entity.type
_entity.pdbx_description
1 polymer ?
#
loop_
_entity_poly.entity_id
_entity_poly.type
_entity_poly.pdbx_seq_one_letter_code
_entity_poly.pdbx_strand_id
1 'polypeptide(L)'
;KKGTFPILRKGINVLSHRITPPFGPVQFDNAFLHLHAGDAETVPEIDLEPQTEFTEIMWAEPLQIIQRWKNHEIKVAPPVVTLLMEIERTLDRFQRDMEKAADDIAQRRPGRRSILFAHGVEVVPIKTATLPPADHTNCYLVGDPEGGFILVDPAVRMREDMEVLATAVERHRGSLQAILFTHSHSDHMADMSLLREAFDAPIWGSEY
;
A
#
# COMPACT_ATOMS: atom_id res chain seq x y z
N LYS A 1 23.47 -30.66 -5.37
CA LYS A 1 22.18 -31.34 -5.72
C LYS A 1 21.13 -30.24 -5.77
N LYS A 2 20.67 -29.86 -6.99
CA LYS A 2 19.56 -28.92 -7.17
C LYS A 2 18.31 -29.56 -6.56
N GLY A 3 17.85 -29.03 -5.44
CA GLY A 3 16.56 -29.37 -4.86
C GLY A 3 15.48 -28.80 -5.74
N THR A 4 14.94 -29.59 -6.66
CA THR A 4 13.68 -29.28 -7.33
C THR A 4 12.58 -29.48 -6.31
N PHE A 5 11.92 -28.38 -5.89
CA PHE A 5 10.67 -28.49 -5.18
C PHE A 5 9.68 -29.21 -6.08
N PRO A 6 9.05 -30.30 -5.65
CA PRO A 6 7.87 -30.76 -6.34
C PRO A 6 6.81 -29.67 -6.13
N ILE A 7 6.61 -28.82 -7.13
CA ILE A 7 5.44 -27.94 -7.17
C ILE A 7 4.24 -28.87 -7.27
N LEU A 8 3.71 -29.24 -6.13
CA LEU A 8 2.43 -29.89 -6.05
C LEU A 8 1.42 -28.86 -6.56
N ARG A 9 0.89 -29.03 -7.76
CA ARG A 9 -0.17 -28.18 -8.34
C ARG A 9 -1.45 -28.10 -7.49
N LYS A 10 -1.56 -28.91 -6.45
CA LYS A 10 -2.57 -28.84 -5.41
C LYS A 10 -2.03 -28.06 -4.23
N GLY A 11 -2.54 -26.85 -4.02
CA GLY A 11 -2.19 -26.01 -2.89
C GLY A 11 -1.58 -24.64 -3.21
N ILE A 12 -1.43 -24.27 -4.50
CA ILE A 12 -1.06 -22.92 -4.89
C ILE A 12 -2.34 -22.14 -5.20
N ASN A 13 -2.60 -21.11 -4.40
CA ASN A 13 -3.73 -20.21 -4.59
C ASN A 13 -3.25 -18.79 -4.89
N VAL A 14 -3.98 -18.06 -5.73
CA VAL A 14 -3.73 -16.64 -5.93
C VAL A 14 -4.22 -15.90 -4.67
N LEU A 15 -3.28 -15.32 -3.94
CA LEU A 15 -3.56 -14.54 -2.75
C LEU A 15 -4.07 -13.14 -3.10
N SER A 16 -3.44 -12.48 -4.07
CA SER A 16 -3.80 -11.12 -4.46
C SER A 16 -3.23 -10.78 -5.84
N HIS A 17 -3.94 -9.93 -6.59
CA HIS A 17 -3.44 -9.24 -7.77
C HIS A 17 -3.16 -7.77 -7.44
N ARG A 18 -2.01 -7.26 -7.90
CA ARG A 18 -1.59 -5.89 -7.73
C ARG A 18 -1.13 -5.33 -9.07
N ILE A 19 -1.86 -4.36 -9.58
CA ILE A 19 -1.54 -3.69 -10.83
C ILE A 19 -0.82 -2.39 -10.51
N THR A 20 0.29 -2.12 -11.19
CA THR A 20 0.99 -0.85 -11.08
C THR A 20 0.04 0.29 -11.45
N PRO A 21 -0.03 1.38 -10.67
CA PRO A 21 -0.88 2.52 -10.98
C PRO A 21 -0.60 3.09 -12.38
N PRO A 22 -1.59 3.67 -13.05
CA PRO A 22 -1.51 4.09 -14.45
C PRO A 22 -0.51 5.22 -14.73
N PHE A 23 -0.03 5.92 -13.69
CA PHE A 23 0.97 6.98 -13.84
C PHE A 23 2.42 6.46 -13.96
N GLY A 24 2.65 5.15 -13.81
CA GLY A 24 3.97 4.55 -14.04
C GLY A 24 4.25 4.38 -15.53
N PRO A 25 5.51 4.58 -15.97
CA PRO A 25 5.90 4.39 -17.39
C PRO A 25 5.78 2.93 -17.83
N VAL A 26 5.81 1.99 -16.89
CA VAL A 26 5.61 0.56 -17.10
C VAL A 26 4.61 0.06 -16.08
N GLN A 27 3.61 -0.68 -16.54
CA GLN A 27 2.62 -1.30 -15.69
C GLN A 27 2.90 -2.79 -15.55
N PHE A 28 2.91 -3.28 -14.32
CA PHE A 28 3.02 -4.69 -13.99
C PHE A 28 1.70 -5.19 -13.41
N ASP A 29 1.26 -6.35 -13.85
CA ASP A 29 0.21 -7.13 -13.18
C ASP A 29 0.90 -8.23 -12.38
N ASN A 30 1.03 -8.00 -11.07
CA ASN A 30 1.70 -8.91 -10.15
C ASN A 30 0.68 -9.81 -9.46
N ALA A 31 0.80 -11.12 -9.69
CA ALA A 31 0.08 -12.12 -8.92
C ALA A 31 0.93 -12.57 -7.72
N PHE A 32 0.39 -12.40 -6.53
CA PHE A 32 0.95 -12.96 -5.30
C PHE A 32 0.28 -14.30 -5.02
N LEU A 33 1.11 -15.30 -4.76
CA LEU A 33 0.66 -16.67 -4.57
C LEU A 33 0.84 -17.10 -3.12
N HIS A 34 -0.13 -17.84 -2.60
CA HIS A 34 -0.03 -18.58 -1.34
C HIS A 34 0.26 -20.04 -1.65
N LEU A 35 1.30 -20.56 -1.03
CA LEU A 35 1.65 -21.97 -1.06
C LEU A 35 1.75 -22.48 0.38
N HIS A 36 0.93 -23.49 0.71
CA HIS A 36 1.06 -24.19 1.97
C HIS A 36 2.22 -25.20 1.86
N ALA A 37 3.24 -25.02 2.68
CA ALA A 37 4.42 -25.88 2.68
C ALA A 37 4.23 -27.19 3.49
N GLY A 38 3.08 -27.37 4.12
CA GLY A 38 2.80 -28.49 5.03
C GLY A 38 3.58 -28.34 6.35
N ASP A 39 3.59 -29.43 7.11
CA ASP A 39 4.34 -29.52 8.37
C ASP A 39 5.84 -29.81 8.11
N ALA A 40 6.43 -29.05 7.19
CA ALA A 40 7.86 -29.24 6.86
C ALA A 40 8.70 -28.88 8.09
N GLU A 41 9.43 -29.86 8.63
CA GLU A 41 10.37 -29.66 9.74
C GLU A 41 11.53 -28.75 9.39
N THR A 42 11.76 -28.48 8.11
CA THR A 42 12.87 -27.65 7.62
C THR A 42 12.36 -26.60 6.64
N VAL A 43 12.71 -25.36 6.92
CA VAL A 43 12.50 -24.23 5.99
C VAL A 43 13.40 -24.42 4.77
N PRO A 44 12.86 -24.33 3.53
CA PRO A 44 13.67 -24.49 2.32
C PRO A 44 14.79 -23.47 2.25
N GLU A 45 16.00 -23.92 1.94
CA GLU A 45 17.10 -23.04 1.61
C GLU A 45 16.91 -22.50 0.18
N ILE A 46 17.01 -21.19 0.02
CA ILE A 46 16.86 -20.52 -1.27
C ILE A 46 18.22 -19.93 -1.65
N ASP A 47 18.79 -20.42 -2.73
CA ASP A 47 20.00 -19.86 -3.30
C ASP A 47 19.69 -18.63 -4.15
N LEU A 48 20.40 -17.52 -3.90
CA LEU A 48 20.40 -16.36 -4.78
C LEU A 48 21.20 -16.64 -6.03
N GLU A 49 20.57 -16.59 -7.18
CA GLU A 49 21.29 -16.56 -8.46
C GLU A 49 22.10 -15.24 -8.55
N PRO A 50 23.34 -15.27 -9.08
CA PRO A 50 24.25 -14.12 -9.06
C PRO A 50 23.78 -12.85 -9.78
N GLN A 51 22.64 -12.86 -10.45
CA GLN A 51 22.11 -11.75 -11.27
C GLN A 51 20.69 -11.34 -10.87
N THR A 52 20.32 -11.51 -9.61
CA THR A 52 19.00 -11.13 -9.13
C THR A 52 18.95 -9.68 -8.66
N GLU A 53 17.76 -9.09 -8.69
CA GLU A 53 17.47 -7.77 -8.10
C GLU A 53 17.57 -7.79 -6.57
N PHE A 54 17.67 -8.97 -5.97
CA PHE A 54 17.66 -9.16 -4.53
C PHE A 54 19.07 -9.17 -3.96
N THR A 55 19.28 -8.45 -2.89
CA THR A 55 20.53 -8.44 -2.13
C THR A 55 20.51 -9.37 -0.94
N GLU A 56 19.33 -9.76 -0.49
CA GLU A 56 19.13 -10.61 0.68
C GLU A 56 17.84 -11.42 0.52
N ILE A 57 17.86 -12.68 0.97
CA ILE A 57 16.67 -13.52 1.15
C ILE A 57 16.62 -13.96 2.60
N MET A 58 15.43 -13.88 3.19
CA MET A 58 15.17 -14.34 4.54
C MET A 58 13.78 -14.94 4.67
N TRP A 59 13.65 -15.87 5.60
CA TRP A 59 12.35 -16.30 6.10
C TRP A 59 12.02 -15.48 7.36
N ALA A 60 10.85 -14.86 7.38
CA ALA A 60 10.44 -14.02 8.50
C ALA A 60 8.92 -13.97 8.61
N GLU A 61 8.44 -13.73 9.82
CA GLU A 61 7.03 -13.39 10.06
C GLU A 61 6.71 -12.04 9.39
N PRO A 62 5.48 -11.85 8.86
CA PRO A 62 5.06 -10.59 8.24
C PRO A 62 5.33 -9.38 9.13
N LEU A 63 5.04 -9.47 10.43
CA LEU A 63 5.25 -8.40 11.40
C LEU A 63 6.73 -8.00 11.53
N GLN A 64 7.65 -8.94 11.47
CA GLN A 64 9.10 -8.66 11.54
C GLN A 64 9.57 -7.84 10.33
N ILE A 65 9.10 -8.18 9.13
CA ILE A 65 9.40 -7.43 7.91
C ILE A 65 8.81 -6.02 7.98
N ILE A 66 7.57 -5.89 8.43
CA ILE A 66 6.90 -4.59 8.59
C ILE A 66 7.66 -3.72 9.60
N GLN A 67 8.12 -4.26 10.71
CA GLN A 67 8.88 -3.51 11.71
C GLN A 67 10.23 -3.04 11.19
N ARG A 68 11.00 -3.91 10.52
CA ARG A 68 12.28 -3.54 9.89
C ARG A 68 12.10 -2.47 8.82
N TRP A 69 11.01 -2.55 8.04
CA TRP A 69 10.66 -1.51 7.06
C TRP A 69 10.30 -0.19 7.74
N LYS A 70 9.50 -0.21 8.82
CA LYS A 70 9.17 0.99 9.63
C LYS A 70 10.42 1.66 10.21
N ASN A 71 11.39 0.86 10.63
CA ASN A 71 12.66 1.35 11.19
C ASN A 71 13.67 1.77 10.11
N HIS A 72 13.30 1.75 8.83
CA HIS A 72 14.17 2.04 7.68
C HIS A 72 15.39 1.11 7.55
N GLU A 73 15.35 -0.08 8.15
CA GLU A 73 16.43 -1.08 8.09
C GLU A 73 16.46 -1.80 6.74
N ILE A 74 15.30 -1.94 6.10
CA ILE A 74 15.14 -2.60 4.79
C ILE A 74 14.24 -1.79 3.86
N LYS A 75 14.46 -1.96 2.56
CA LYS A 75 13.56 -1.44 1.52
C LYS A 75 12.67 -2.55 1.01
N VAL A 76 11.37 -2.32 0.99
CA VAL A 76 10.38 -3.27 0.49
C VAL A 76 9.50 -2.55 -0.52
N ALA A 77 9.23 -3.18 -1.65
CA ALA A 77 8.37 -2.58 -2.68
C ALA A 77 6.96 -2.30 -2.15
N PRO A 78 6.35 -1.15 -2.48
CA PRO A 78 5.04 -0.72 -1.96
C PRO A 78 3.93 -1.79 -2.03
N PRO A 79 3.74 -2.54 -3.14
CA PRO A 79 2.71 -3.57 -3.19
C PRO A 79 2.97 -4.71 -2.20
N VAL A 80 4.24 -5.03 -1.92
CA VAL A 80 4.63 -6.07 -0.96
C VAL A 80 4.35 -5.62 0.46
N VAL A 81 4.76 -4.39 0.86
CA VAL A 81 4.47 -3.83 2.19
C VAL A 81 2.97 -3.81 2.46
N THR A 82 2.19 -3.31 1.51
CA THR A 82 0.74 -3.23 1.64
C THR A 82 0.12 -4.62 1.82
N LEU A 83 0.61 -5.63 1.08
CA LEU A 83 0.15 -7.01 1.22
C LEU A 83 0.54 -7.60 2.58
N LEU A 84 1.77 -7.39 3.05
CA LEU A 84 2.21 -7.87 4.37
C LEU A 84 1.37 -7.28 5.49
N MET A 85 1.03 -5.99 5.43
CA MET A 85 0.14 -5.35 6.40
C MET A 85 -1.29 -5.93 6.35
N GLU A 86 -1.77 -6.25 5.15
CA GLU A 86 -3.09 -6.89 4.96
C GLU A 86 -3.10 -8.32 5.52
N ILE A 87 -2.02 -9.08 5.29
CA ILE A 87 -1.84 -10.42 5.85
C ILE A 87 -1.84 -10.34 7.37
N GLU A 88 -1.05 -9.46 7.98
CA GLU A 88 -0.92 -9.34 9.44
C GLU A 88 -2.27 -9.01 10.09
N ARG A 89 -2.99 -8.00 9.58
CA ARG A 89 -4.34 -7.65 10.10
C ARG A 89 -5.34 -8.81 9.98
N THR A 90 -5.21 -9.61 8.91
CA THR A 90 -6.11 -10.72 8.66
C THR A 90 -5.75 -11.91 9.55
N LEU A 91 -4.47 -12.18 9.76
CA LEU A 91 -3.97 -13.16 10.71
C LEU A 91 -4.48 -12.90 12.13
N ASP A 92 -4.43 -11.65 12.59
CA ASP A 92 -4.96 -11.25 13.90
C ASP A 92 -6.46 -11.57 14.03
N ARG A 93 -7.24 -11.30 12.97
CA ARG A 93 -8.69 -11.60 12.93
C ARG A 93 -8.99 -13.09 12.96
N PHE A 94 -8.15 -13.93 12.35
CA PHE A 94 -8.31 -15.38 12.28
C PHE A 94 -7.41 -16.14 13.25
N GLN A 95 -6.98 -15.51 14.37
CA GLN A 95 -6.18 -16.16 15.41
C GLN A 95 -4.92 -16.86 14.86
N ARG A 96 -4.23 -16.21 13.92
CA ARG A 96 -3.01 -16.68 13.24
C ARG A 96 -3.21 -17.89 12.31
N ASP A 97 -4.44 -18.21 11.94
CA ASP A 97 -4.75 -19.25 10.94
C ASP A 97 -4.49 -18.68 9.53
N MET A 98 -3.37 -19.08 8.94
CA MET A 98 -2.92 -18.58 7.63
C MET A 98 -3.82 -19.03 6.48
N GLU A 99 -4.40 -20.23 6.53
CA GLU A 99 -5.30 -20.74 5.49
C GLU A 99 -6.56 -19.89 5.41
N LYS A 100 -7.21 -19.63 6.54
CA LYS A 100 -8.39 -18.76 6.59
C LYS A 100 -8.05 -17.31 6.21
N ALA A 101 -6.89 -16.83 6.61
CA ALA A 101 -6.43 -15.49 6.24
C ALA A 101 -6.19 -15.37 4.72
N ALA A 102 -5.57 -16.37 4.11
CA ALA A 102 -5.32 -16.40 2.67
C ALA A 102 -6.63 -16.47 1.87
N ASP A 103 -7.58 -17.31 2.28
CA ASP A 103 -8.89 -17.40 1.64
C ASP A 103 -9.66 -16.09 1.71
N ASP A 104 -9.64 -15.41 2.86
CA ASP A 104 -10.31 -14.11 3.04
C ASP A 104 -9.66 -13.02 2.17
N ILE A 105 -8.33 -12.97 2.11
CA ILE A 105 -7.61 -12.00 1.27
C ILE A 105 -7.89 -12.25 -0.22
N ALA A 106 -7.88 -13.50 -0.65
CA ALA A 106 -8.12 -13.88 -2.04
C ALA A 106 -9.52 -13.49 -2.55
N GLN A 107 -10.51 -13.46 -1.65
CA GLN A 107 -11.89 -13.09 -1.98
C GLN A 107 -12.11 -11.57 -2.07
N ARG A 108 -11.16 -10.76 -1.58
CA ARG A 108 -11.28 -9.31 -1.60
C ARG A 108 -11.06 -8.78 -3.00
N ARG A 109 -12.00 -7.96 -3.48
CA ARG A 109 -11.82 -7.24 -4.74
C ARG A 109 -10.73 -6.20 -4.59
N PRO A 110 -9.80 -6.10 -5.57
CA PRO A 110 -8.87 -4.98 -5.60
C PRO A 110 -9.69 -3.69 -5.78
N GLY A 111 -9.63 -2.81 -4.77
CA GLY A 111 -10.18 -1.45 -4.84
C GLY A 111 -9.09 -0.45 -5.25
N ARG A 112 -9.46 0.83 -5.44
CA ARG A 112 -8.49 1.93 -5.45
C ARG A 112 -7.70 1.87 -4.15
N ARG A 113 -6.38 1.82 -4.26
CA ARG A 113 -5.49 1.67 -3.10
C ARG A 113 -4.51 2.80 -3.08
N SER A 114 -4.27 3.31 -1.90
CA SER A 114 -3.12 4.13 -1.64
C SER A 114 -1.83 3.33 -1.72
N ILE A 115 -0.74 4.04 -1.91
CA ILE A 115 0.59 3.47 -2.12
C ILE A 115 1.49 3.90 -0.97
N LEU A 116 1.95 2.94 -0.18
CA LEU A 116 2.91 3.18 0.90
C LEU A 116 4.33 3.20 0.31
N PHE A 117 4.88 4.38 0.04
CA PHE A 117 6.24 4.52 -0.47
C PHE A 117 7.30 4.30 0.61
N ALA A 118 7.06 4.85 1.78
CA ALA A 118 7.90 4.70 2.96
C ALA A 118 7.02 4.79 4.21
N HIS A 119 7.55 4.44 5.36
CA HIS A 119 6.87 4.72 6.62
C HIS A 119 6.70 6.23 6.78
N GLY A 120 5.46 6.65 6.98
CA GLY A 120 5.10 8.07 7.06
C GLY A 120 4.88 8.76 5.71
N VAL A 121 4.93 8.06 4.57
CA VAL A 121 4.61 8.63 3.25
C VAL A 121 3.68 7.69 2.49
N GLU A 122 2.42 8.09 2.41
CA GLU A 122 1.38 7.38 1.66
C GLU A 122 0.84 8.26 0.54
N VAL A 123 0.64 7.70 -0.64
CA VAL A 123 0.08 8.39 -1.80
C VAL A 123 -1.31 7.85 -2.13
N VAL A 124 -2.25 8.75 -2.30
CA VAL A 124 -3.60 8.47 -2.77
C VAL A 124 -3.79 9.12 -4.13
N PRO A 125 -3.80 8.34 -5.22
CA PRO A 125 -4.07 8.90 -6.55
C PRO A 125 -5.53 9.37 -6.64
N ILE A 126 -5.73 10.66 -6.89
CA ILE A 126 -7.03 11.29 -7.08
C ILE A 126 -7.23 11.60 -8.55
N LYS A 127 -8.36 11.19 -9.12
CA LYS A 127 -8.65 11.44 -10.53
C LYS A 127 -8.87 12.94 -10.77
N THR A 128 -8.09 13.51 -11.70
CA THR A 128 -8.13 14.94 -12.04
C THR A 128 -7.98 15.15 -13.54
N ALA A 129 -8.33 16.35 -14.00
CA ALA A 129 -8.08 16.77 -15.38
C ALA A 129 -6.66 17.36 -15.50
N THR A 130 -5.66 16.57 -15.17
CA THR A 130 -4.24 16.94 -15.32
C THR A 130 -3.74 16.70 -16.75
N LEU A 131 -2.48 17.06 -17.02
CA LEU A 131 -1.90 16.97 -18.37
C LEU A 131 -1.68 15.50 -18.79
N PRO A 132 -2.17 15.10 -19.97
CA PRO A 132 -1.90 13.76 -20.52
C PRO A 132 -0.40 13.47 -20.62
N PRO A 133 0.05 12.21 -20.40
CA PRO A 133 -0.77 11.01 -20.25
C PRO A 133 -1.29 10.75 -18.83
N ALA A 134 -1.01 11.63 -17.87
CA ALA A 134 -1.54 11.50 -16.51
C ALA A 134 -3.05 11.82 -16.49
N ASP A 135 -3.78 11.13 -15.62
CA ASP A 135 -5.21 11.34 -15.36
C ASP A 135 -5.53 11.38 -13.86
N HIS A 136 -4.47 11.41 -13.04
CA HIS A 136 -4.54 11.50 -11.59
C HIS A 136 -3.51 12.47 -11.05
N THR A 137 -3.87 13.17 -9.98
CA THR A 137 -2.94 13.92 -9.14
C THR A 137 -2.64 13.10 -7.90
N ASN A 138 -1.39 13.11 -7.47
CA ASN A 138 -0.96 12.42 -6.27
C ASN A 138 -1.25 13.27 -5.05
N CYS A 139 -2.21 12.87 -4.25
CA CYS A 139 -2.41 13.37 -2.91
C CYS A 139 -1.51 12.60 -1.93
N TYR A 140 -0.82 13.29 -1.02
CA TYR A 140 0.08 12.65 -0.07
C TYR A 140 -0.42 12.79 1.36
N LEU A 141 -0.32 11.70 2.13
CA LEU A 141 -0.37 11.71 3.59
C LEU A 141 1.08 11.61 4.07
N VAL A 142 1.55 12.62 4.79
CA VAL A 142 2.95 12.72 5.23
C VAL A 142 3.01 12.98 6.73
N GLY A 143 3.72 12.13 7.46
CA GLY A 143 3.91 12.24 8.89
C GLY A 143 3.85 10.88 9.58
N ASP A 144 3.74 10.90 10.90
CA ASP A 144 3.62 9.69 11.70
C ASP A 144 2.17 9.15 11.66
N PRO A 145 1.93 7.96 11.12
CA PRO A 145 0.59 7.36 11.09
C PRO A 145 -0.05 7.11 12.45
N GLU A 146 0.75 7.04 13.51
CA GLU A 146 0.29 6.83 14.89
C GLU A 146 0.23 8.15 15.70
N GLY A 147 0.97 9.16 15.28
CA GLY A 147 1.10 10.47 15.96
C GLY A 147 0.34 11.57 15.25
N GLY A 148 0.95 12.21 14.27
CA GLY A 148 0.36 13.30 13.51
C GLY A 148 0.86 13.34 12.08
N PHE A 149 -0.03 13.64 11.13
CA PHE A 149 0.28 13.70 9.71
C PHE A 149 -0.43 14.88 9.04
N ILE A 150 0.05 15.26 7.87
CA ILE A 150 -0.55 16.27 7.02
C ILE A 150 -1.03 15.67 5.70
N LEU A 151 -2.02 16.31 5.11
CA LEU A 151 -2.57 15.99 3.81
C LEU A 151 -2.06 17.03 2.80
N VAL A 152 -1.42 16.58 1.72
CA VAL A 152 -0.82 17.47 0.72
C VAL A 152 -1.50 17.27 -0.63
N ASP A 153 -1.92 18.35 -1.26
CA ASP A 153 -2.60 18.41 -2.55
C ASP A 153 -3.78 17.43 -2.67
N PRO A 154 -4.80 17.54 -1.82
CA PRO A 154 -5.92 16.61 -1.79
C PRO A 154 -6.88 16.73 -2.99
N ALA A 155 -6.57 17.33 -4.04
CA ALA A 155 -7.18 17.49 -5.37
C ALA A 155 -8.62 16.94 -5.60
N VAL A 156 -9.39 16.71 -4.54
CA VAL A 156 -10.71 16.08 -4.56
C VAL A 156 -11.77 17.05 -5.04
N ARG A 157 -12.55 16.64 -6.06
CA ARG A 157 -13.66 17.44 -6.60
C ARG A 157 -14.99 16.71 -6.59
N MET A 158 -14.96 15.39 -6.37
CA MET A 158 -16.15 14.55 -6.37
C MET A 158 -16.24 13.75 -5.07
N ARG A 159 -17.46 13.41 -4.66
CA ARG A 159 -17.71 12.67 -3.41
C ARG A 159 -17.05 11.28 -3.43
N GLU A 160 -17.03 10.63 -4.57
CA GLU A 160 -16.42 9.30 -4.71
C GLU A 160 -14.90 9.31 -4.45
N ASP A 161 -14.20 10.37 -4.88
CA ASP A 161 -12.78 10.53 -4.59
C ASP A 161 -12.54 10.95 -3.14
N MET A 162 -13.48 11.71 -2.54
CA MET A 162 -13.45 12.02 -1.10
C MET A 162 -13.58 10.77 -0.24
N GLU A 163 -14.43 9.82 -0.59
CA GLU A 163 -14.57 8.55 0.14
C GLU A 163 -13.25 7.74 0.12
N VAL A 164 -12.55 7.73 -1.02
CA VAL A 164 -11.24 7.08 -1.15
C VAL A 164 -10.23 7.76 -0.23
N LEU A 165 -10.19 9.09 -0.22
CA LEU A 165 -9.27 9.87 0.60
C LEU A 165 -9.59 9.75 2.10
N ALA A 166 -10.86 9.86 2.49
CA ALA A 166 -11.30 9.67 3.86
C ALA A 166 -10.94 8.29 4.39
N THR A 167 -11.17 7.24 3.60
CA THR A 167 -10.75 5.87 3.94
C THR A 167 -9.24 5.76 4.16
N ALA A 168 -8.43 6.49 3.38
CA ALA A 168 -6.98 6.52 3.58
C ALA A 168 -6.61 7.22 4.89
N VAL A 169 -7.22 8.36 5.19
CA VAL A 169 -7.04 9.12 6.43
C VAL A 169 -7.46 8.30 7.66
N GLU A 170 -8.62 7.64 7.63
CA GLU A 170 -9.13 6.82 8.73
C GLU A 170 -8.25 5.62 9.10
N ARG A 171 -7.41 5.15 8.17
CA ARG A 171 -6.44 4.08 8.47
C ARG A 171 -5.29 4.53 9.35
N HIS A 172 -5.03 5.84 9.41
CA HIS A 172 -4.07 6.42 10.34
C HIS A 172 -4.71 6.56 11.71
N ARG A 173 -4.00 6.12 12.75
CA ARG A 173 -4.45 6.28 14.14
C ARG A 173 -4.11 7.65 14.70
N GLY A 174 -3.15 8.32 14.07
CA GLY A 174 -2.74 9.68 14.39
C GLY A 174 -3.75 10.72 13.93
N SER A 175 -3.55 11.96 14.33
CA SER A 175 -4.44 13.08 13.98
C SER A 175 -3.98 13.79 12.70
N LEU A 176 -4.94 14.19 11.86
CA LEU A 176 -4.68 15.08 10.74
C LEU A 176 -4.39 16.50 11.29
N GLN A 177 -3.15 16.96 11.13
CA GLN A 177 -2.67 18.21 11.69
C GLN A 177 -2.96 19.41 10.78
N ALA A 178 -2.89 19.20 9.46
CA ALA A 178 -3.12 20.24 8.48
C ALA A 178 -3.41 19.66 7.09
N ILE A 179 -4.01 20.49 6.25
CA ILE A 179 -4.15 20.27 4.80
C ILE A 179 -3.31 21.34 4.11
N LEU A 180 -2.41 20.93 3.22
CA LEU A 180 -1.48 21.79 2.52
C LEU A 180 -1.72 21.73 1.01
N PHE A 181 -1.84 22.88 0.38
CA PHE A 181 -1.80 23.03 -1.08
C PHE A 181 -0.42 23.57 -1.50
N THR A 182 0.28 22.82 -2.34
CA THR A 182 1.62 23.22 -2.81
C THR A 182 1.56 24.41 -3.75
N HIS A 183 0.52 24.48 -4.61
CA HIS A 183 0.29 25.56 -5.55
C HIS A 183 -1.16 25.59 -6.04
N SER A 184 -1.52 26.60 -6.84
CA SER A 184 -2.90 26.91 -7.24
C SER A 184 -3.35 26.31 -8.58
N HIS A 185 -2.61 25.38 -9.18
CA HIS A 185 -3.06 24.71 -10.40
C HIS A 185 -4.34 23.92 -10.14
N SER A 186 -5.23 23.95 -11.11
CA SER A 186 -6.58 23.41 -10.95
C SER A 186 -6.62 21.91 -10.64
N ASP A 187 -5.64 21.15 -11.10
CA ASP A 187 -5.51 19.71 -10.85
C ASP A 187 -4.93 19.36 -9.47
N HIS A 188 -4.42 20.35 -8.72
CA HIS A 188 -3.99 20.23 -7.33
C HIS A 188 -5.02 20.76 -6.33
N MET A 189 -5.96 21.60 -6.80
CA MET A 189 -6.97 22.22 -5.94
C MET A 189 -8.19 21.32 -5.75
N ALA A 190 -8.76 21.36 -4.55
CA ALA A 190 -9.94 20.62 -4.17
C ALA A 190 -11.21 21.48 -4.17
N ASP A 191 -12.38 20.82 -4.09
CA ASP A 191 -13.60 21.46 -3.61
C ASP A 191 -13.47 21.67 -2.10
N MET A 192 -13.35 22.94 -1.71
CA MET A 192 -13.13 23.34 -0.32
C MET A 192 -14.33 23.00 0.58
N SER A 193 -15.53 22.90 0.02
CA SER A 193 -16.72 22.51 0.78
C SER A 193 -16.64 21.04 1.19
N LEU A 194 -16.25 20.18 0.25
CA LEU A 194 -16.06 18.75 0.52
C LEU A 194 -14.94 18.49 1.54
N LEU A 195 -13.82 19.24 1.46
CA LEU A 195 -12.73 19.10 2.42
C LEU A 195 -13.14 19.50 3.84
N ARG A 196 -13.84 20.64 3.97
CA ARG A 196 -14.31 21.14 5.28
C ARG A 196 -15.42 20.30 5.89
N GLU A 197 -16.24 19.65 5.06
CA GLU A 197 -17.25 18.69 5.50
C GLU A 197 -16.58 17.42 6.07
N ALA A 198 -15.48 16.97 5.45
CA ALA A 198 -14.83 15.70 5.78
C ALA A 198 -13.77 15.83 6.88
N PHE A 199 -13.07 16.95 6.96
CA PHE A 199 -11.89 17.09 7.83
C PHE A 199 -11.91 18.38 8.65
N ASP A 200 -11.78 18.24 9.96
CA ASP A 200 -11.58 19.35 10.90
C ASP A 200 -10.07 19.61 11.07
N ALA A 201 -9.45 20.24 10.07
CA ALA A 201 -8.03 20.56 10.08
C ALA A 201 -7.76 21.92 9.41
N PRO A 202 -6.76 22.69 9.88
CA PRO A 202 -6.38 23.95 9.26
C PRO A 202 -5.88 23.72 7.82
N ILE A 203 -6.26 24.64 6.92
CA ILE A 203 -5.89 24.58 5.52
C ILE A 203 -4.89 25.67 5.23
N TRP A 204 -3.76 25.29 4.60
CA TRP A 204 -2.66 26.15 4.22
C TRP A 204 -2.42 26.07 2.72
N GLY A 205 -2.00 27.16 2.13
CA GLY A 205 -1.65 27.20 0.71
C GLY A 205 -0.70 28.35 0.42
N SER A 206 -0.08 28.33 -0.77
CA SER A 206 0.70 29.46 -1.26
C SER A 206 -0.24 30.64 -1.56
N GLU A 207 0.19 31.83 -1.26
CA GLU A 207 -0.50 33.08 -1.62
C GLU A 207 -0.33 33.46 -3.10
N TYR A 208 0.36 32.62 -3.91
CA TYR A 208 0.66 32.87 -5.32
C TYR A 208 -0.05 31.91 -6.25
#